data_a33c5b9c127bce48abc240d13ab28c40
#
_entry.id   a33c5b9c127bce48abc240d13ab28c40
#
_cell.length_a   1.000
_cell.length_b   1.000
_cell.length_c   1.000
_cell.angle_alpha   90.00
_cell.angle_beta   90.00
_cell.angle_gamma   90.00
#
_symmetry.space_group_name_H-M   'P 1'
#
loop_
_entity.id
_entity.type
_entity.pdbx_description
1 polymer ?
#
loop_
_entity_poly.entity_id
_entity_poly.type
_entity_poly.pdbx_seq_one_letter_code
_entity_poly.pdbx_strand_id
1 'polypeptide(L)' 'MFNNLEAEQARHDMTNGDVANVIGISRVSYERKKKSGKFNRAEIVILLKLFNCDFEYLFAIDEKSA' A
#
# COMPACT_ATOMS: atom_id res chain seq x y z
N MET A 1 -0.93 6.74 6.88
CA MET A 1 -1.33 5.62 7.73
C MET A 1 -0.38 4.44 7.61
N PHE A 2 0.00 4.04 6.42
CA PHE A 2 0.86 2.90 6.26
C PHE A 2 2.27 3.36 5.87
N ASN A 3 3.07 3.72 6.86
CA ASN A 3 4.41 4.24 6.60
C ASN A 3 5.31 3.22 5.92
N ASN A 4 5.16 1.95 6.25
CA ASN A 4 5.99 0.93 5.61
C ASN A 4 5.60 0.72 4.16
N LEU A 5 4.31 0.85 3.84
CA LEU A 5 3.88 0.77 2.46
C LEU A 5 4.46 1.93 1.65
N GLU A 6 4.46 3.14 2.22
CA GLU A 6 5.06 4.28 1.55
C GLU A 6 6.56 4.07 1.34
N ALA A 7 7.22 3.53 2.35
CA ALA A 7 8.66 3.28 2.27
C ALA A 7 8.99 2.25 1.18
N GLU A 8 8.20 1.18 1.09
CA GLU A 8 8.46 0.16 0.08
C GLU A 8 8.15 0.69 -1.31
N GLN A 9 7.12 1.51 -1.42
CA GLN A 9 6.80 2.14 -2.70
C GLN A 9 7.96 3.01 -3.17
N ALA A 10 8.54 3.79 -2.26
CA ALA A 10 9.69 4.62 -2.57
C ALA A 10 10.91 3.79 -2.91
N ARG A 11 11.13 2.70 -2.15
CA ARG A 11 12.28 1.83 -2.38
C ARG A 11 12.20 1.18 -3.75
N HIS A 12 11.01 0.87 -4.24
CA HIS A 12 10.83 0.27 -5.55
C HIS A 12 10.64 1.33 -6.64
N ASP A 13 10.75 2.61 -6.27
CA ASP A 13 10.67 3.72 -7.21
C ASP A 13 9.33 3.69 -7.96
N MET A 14 8.25 3.49 -7.26
CA MET A 14 6.93 3.42 -7.85
C MET A 14 6.07 4.58 -7.38
N THR A 15 5.36 5.21 -8.31
CA THR A 15 4.42 6.26 -7.97
C THR A 15 3.09 5.62 -7.56
N ASN A 16 2.19 6.42 -7.01
CA ASN A 16 0.85 5.94 -6.68
C ASN A 16 0.16 5.39 -7.93
N GLY A 17 0.35 6.04 -9.07
CA GLY A 17 -0.23 5.57 -10.32
C GLY A 17 0.32 4.23 -10.76
N ASP A 18 1.62 4.01 -10.54
CA ASP A 18 2.25 2.74 -10.90
C ASP A 18 1.66 1.61 -10.08
N VAL A 19 1.52 1.81 -8.78
CA VAL A 19 0.99 0.79 -7.90
C VAL A 19 -0.49 0.53 -8.23
N ALA A 20 -1.25 1.60 -8.44
CA ALA A 20 -2.66 1.47 -8.79
C ALA A 20 -2.83 0.66 -10.06
N ASN A 21 -1.96 0.87 -11.04
CA ASN A 21 -2.02 0.13 -12.29
C ASN A 21 -1.79 -1.36 -12.08
N VAL A 22 -0.86 -1.73 -11.20
CA VAL A 22 -0.60 -3.13 -10.90
C VAL A 22 -1.82 -3.76 -10.23
N ILE A 23 -2.47 -3.04 -9.34
CA ILE A 23 -3.64 -3.56 -8.64
C ILE A 23 -4.86 -3.58 -9.55
N GLY A 24 -4.89 -2.70 -10.54
CA GLY A 24 -6.04 -2.63 -11.44
C GLY A 24 -7.10 -1.63 -11.00
N ILE A 25 -6.72 -0.58 -10.29
CA ILE A 25 -7.64 0.45 -9.85
C ILE A 25 -7.08 1.82 -10.25
N SER A 26 -7.85 2.87 -10.08
CA SER A 26 -7.39 4.20 -10.44
C SER A 26 -6.41 4.71 -9.37
N ARG A 27 -5.58 5.67 -9.76
CA ARG A 27 -4.66 6.30 -8.83
C ARG A 27 -5.41 6.94 -7.67
N VAL A 28 -6.52 7.59 -7.96
CA VAL A 28 -7.33 8.25 -6.93
C VAL A 28 -7.88 7.23 -5.93
N SER A 29 -8.34 6.09 -6.44
CA SER A 29 -8.83 5.02 -5.56
C SER A 29 -7.72 4.50 -4.67
N TYR A 30 -6.53 4.31 -5.22
CA TYR A 30 -5.40 3.83 -4.44
C TYR A 30 -5.04 4.82 -3.33
N GLU A 31 -4.98 6.11 -3.66
CA GLU A 31 -4.66 7.14 -2.68
C GLU A 31 -5.70 7.18 -1.58
N ARG A 32 -6.97 7.03 -1.93
CA ARG A 32 -8.04 7.02 -0.96
C ARG A 32 -7.95 5.81 -0.03
N LYS A 33 -7.63 4.65 -0.59
CA LYS A 33 -7.48 3.43 0.20
C LYS A 33 -6.29 3.52 1.15
N LYS A 34 -5.21 4.15 0.72
CA LYS A 34 -4.06 4.34 1.60
C LYS A 34 -4.42 5.21 2.80
N LYS A 35 -5.30 6.19 2.60
CA LYS A 35 -5.69 7.04 3.71
C LYS A 35 -6.69 6.38 4.61
N SER A 36 -7.64 5.65 4.08
CA SER A 36 -8.69 5.03 4.87
C SER A 36 -8.30 3.68 5.45
N GLY A 37 -7.30 3.05 4.88
CA GLY A 37 -6.90 1.72 5.29
C GLY A 37 -7.80 0.62 4.76
N LYS A 38 -8.69 0.94 3.82
CA LYS A 38 -9.67 -0.04 3.40
C LYS A 38 -9.30 -0.73 2.11
N PHE A 39 -8.33 -1.59 2.15
CA PHE A 39 -7.98 -2.42 1.01
C PHE A 39 -8.74 -3.73 1.12
N ASN A 40 -9.17 -4.28 0.00
CA ASN A 40 -9.80 -5.59 0.03
C ASN A 40 -8.71 -6.67 0.01
N ARG A 41 -9.13 -7.91 0.22
CA ARG A 41 -8.19 -9.00 0.34
C ARG A 41 -7.36 -9.20 -0.91
N ALA A 42 -7.96 -9.11 -2.08
CA ALA A 42 -7.24 -9.31 -3.33
C ALA A 42 -6.17 -8.24 -3.51
N GLU A 43 -6.50 -7.00 -3.15
CA GLU A 43 -5.55 -5.90 -3.26
C GLU A 43 -4.38 -6.10 -2.31
N ILE A 44 -4.67 -6.55 -1.11
CA ILE A 44 -3.64 -6.83 -0.12
C ILE A 44 -2.67 -7.89 -0.63
N VAL A 45 -3.20 -8.98 -1.16
CA VAL A 45 -2.36 -10.05 -1.68
C VAL A 45 -1.46 -9.56 -2.79
N ILE A 46 -1.98 -8.73 -3.68
CA ILE A 46 -1.19 -8.18 -4.77
C ILE A 46 -0.06 -7.31 -4.24
N LEU A 47 -0.36 -6.46 -3.25
CA LEU A 47 0.65 -5.59 -2.68
C LEU A 47 1.75 -6.37 -1.96
N LEU A 48 1.37 -7.43 -1.23
CA LEU A 48 2.36 -8.24 -0.55
C LEU A 48 3.31 -8.91 -1.54
N LYS A 49 2.78 -9.36 -2.66
CA LYS A 49 3.62 -9.99 -3.66
C LYS A 49 4.45 -8.96 -4.41
N LEU A 50 3.87 -7.81 -4.71
CA LEU A 50 4.58 -6.77 -5.44
C LEU A 50 5.81 -6.30 -4.69
N PHE A 51 5.67 -6.08 -3.38
CA PHE A 51 6.76 -5.58 -2.57
C PHE A 51 7.51 -6.69 -1.82
N ASN A 52 7.06 -7.93 -1.97
CA ASN A 52 7.69 -9.09 -1.34
C ASN A 52 7.82 -8.90 0.17
N CYS A 53 6.74 -8.56 0.82
CA CYS A 53 6.70 -8.27 2.24
C CYS A 53 5.61 -9.04 2.92
N ASP A 54 5.69 -9.15 4.27
CA ASP A 54 4.65 -9.75 5.06
C ASP A 54 3.53 -8.75 5.28
N PHE A 55 2.35 -9.23 5.54
CA PHE A 55 1.20 -8.39 5.85
C PHE A 55 1.45 -7.53 7.08
N GLU A 56 1.99 -8.10 8.13
CA GLU A 56 2.20 -7.35 9.37
C GLU A 56 3.15 -6.18 9.17
N TYR A 57 4.17 -6.37 8.37
CA TYR A 57 5.10 -5.28 8.12
C TYR A 57 4.48 -4.22 7.21
N LEU A 58 3.94 -4.65 6.07
CA LEU A 58 3.51 -3.70 5.05
C LEU A 58 2.32 -2.87 5.52
N PHE A 59 1.44 -3.47 6.26
CA PHE A 59 0.22 -2.79 6.71
C PHE A 59 0.26 -2.39 8.17
N ALA A 60 1.44 -2.28 8.76
CA ALA A 60 1.57 -1.78 10.12
C ALA A 60 1.09 -0.32 10.15
N ILE A 61 0.28 -0.01 11.14
CA ILE A 61 -0.25 1.32 11.28
C ILE A 61 0.66 2.11 12.20
N ASP A 62 0.97 3.33 11.77
CA ASP A 62 1.83 4.16 12.58
C ASP A 62 1.02 4.78 13.69
N GLU A 63 1.25 4.29 14.95
CA GLU A 63 0.53 4.77 15.99
C GLU A 63 1.23 5.68 16.78
N LYS A 64 1.85 6.54 16.49
CA LYS A 64 2.59 7.32 17.23
C LYS A 64 1.88 8.02 18.12
N SER A 65 1.09 8.12 18.39
CA SER A 65 0.51 8.74 19.22
C SER A 65 0.28 8.63 20.20
N ALA A 66 0.20 8.26 20.36
CA ALA A 66 -0.17 8.05 21.36
C ALA A 66 -0.35 8.78 22.08
#